data_bcb69668439a85a686269ba1f608a9fa
#
_entry.id   bcb69668439a85a686269ba1f608a9fa
#
_cell.length_a   1.000
_cell.length_b   1.000
_cell.length_c   1.000
_cell.angle_alpha   90.00
_cell.angle_beta   90.00
_cell.angle_gamma   90.00
#
_symmetry.space_group_name_H-M   'P 1'
#
loop_
_entity.id
_entity.type
_entity.pdbx_description
1 polymer ?
#
loop_
_entity_poly.entity_id
_entity_poly.type
_entity_poly.pdbx_seq_one_letter_code
_entity_poly.pdbx_strand_id
1 'polypeptide(L)'
;MYITWYRNKGKDFTITSSTAYDHKWIRGRNVFDSISRITDELFENYLSRPDVRQPILTQYCDGRRVQCRNRGWMTQWGSKSLGDQGYSPIEILRYFYGNDMYINVAEAISGIPASWPGYDLDIGASGNKVRQIQEQLNTIAEAYPAVPVVTADGIYGPETQNSVRIFQSIFGLDQTGIVDYPTWYKIQEIYVAVSRIAELR
;
A
#
# COMPACT_ATOMS: atom_id res chain seq x y z
N MET A 1 7.25 -2.82 12.91
CA MET A 1 8.11 -1.71 13.38
C MET A 1 7.34 -0.69 14.21
N TYR A 2 6.30 -0.02 13.72
CA TYR A 2 5.49 0.96 14.49
C TYR A 2 4.80 0.35 15.73
N ILE A 3 4.19 -0.82 15.60
CA ILE A 3 3.54 -1.51 16.72
C ILE A 3 4.50 -1.71 17.88
N THR A 4 5.69 -2.21 17.60
CA THR A 4 6.72 -2.45 18.62
C THR A 4 7.21 -1.15 19.25
N TRP A 5 7.37 -0.09 18.45
CA TRP A 5 7.80 1.21 18.92
C TRP A 5 6.78 1.85 19.89
N TYR A 6 5.50 1.81 19.56
CA TYR A 6 4.45 2.33 20.41
C TYR A 6 4.30 1.51 21.71
N ARG A 7 4.33 0.16 21.60
CA ARG A 7 4.28 -0.72 22.78
C ARG A 7 5.45 -0.51 23.73
N ASN A 8 6.66 -0.33 23.20
CA ASN A 8 7.84 -0.03 24.02
C ASN A 8 7.75 1.33 24.73
N LYS A 9 6.88 2.20 24.28
CA LYS A 9 6.57 3.49 24.93
C LYS A 9 5.32 3.45 25.80
N GLY A 10 4.80 2.27 26.10
CA GLY A 10 3.61 2.09 26.94
C GLY A 10 2.33 2.60 26.30
N LYS A 11 2.26 2.64 24.95
CA LYS A 11 1.08 3.06 24.21
C LYS A 11 0.30 1.85 23.71
N ASP A 12 -1.00 1.89 23.88
CA ASP A 12 -1.92 0.83 23.47
C ASP A 12 -2.61 1.15 22.13
N PHE A 13 -1.82 1.52 21.14
CA PHE A 13 -2.29 1.73 19.78
C PHE A 13 -1.16 1.42 18.77
N THR A 14 -1.54 1.11 17.54
CA THR A 14 -0.61 0.78 16.46
C THR A 14 -0.34 1.96 15.54
N ILE A 15 -1.35 2.74 15.22
CA ILE A 15 -1.30 3.94 14.39
C ILE A 15 -2.47 4.86 14.77
N THR A 16 -2.26 6.16 14.65
CA THR A 16 -3.31 7.16 14.94
C THR A 16 -3.48 8.11 13.75
N SER A 17 -4.62 8.81 13.71
CA SER A 17 -4.83 9.94 12.80
C SER A 17 -4.33 11.28 13.37
N SER A 18 -3.68 11.25 14.53
CA SER A 18 -3.17 12.44 15.19
C SER A 18 -1.79 12.84 14.68
N THR A 19 -1.63 14.08 14.26
CA THR A 19 -0.33 14.65 13.86
C THR A 19 0.69 14.74 15.00
N ALA A 20 0.27 14.52 16.24
CA ALA A 20 1.18 14.43 17.38
C ALA A 20 2.00 13.13 17.40
N TYR A 21 1.51 12.09 16.75
CA TYR A 21 2.13 10.74 16.71
C TYR A 21 2.42 10.25 15.30
N ASP A 22 1.47 10.46 14.38
CA ASP A 22 1.51 9.95 13.02
C ASP A 22 1.07 11.04 12.03
N HIS A 23 0.87 10.66 10.77
CA HIS A 23 0.30 11.55 9.76
C HIS A 23 -1.21 11.66 9.93
N LYS A 24 -1.72 12.88 9.76
CA LYS A 24 -3.17 13.12 9.77
C LYS A 24 -3.81 12.37 8.59
N TRP A 25 -4.59 11.35 8.93
CA TRP A 25 -5.41 10.65 7.96
C TRP A 25 -6.85 11.17 8.00
N ILE A 26 -7.43 11.43 6.83
CA ILE A 26 -8.81 11.89 6.70
C ILE A 26 -9.51 10.97 5.71
N ARG A 27 -10.54 10.26 6.19
CA ARG A 27 -11.38 9.41 5.35
C ARG A 27 -12.12 10.26 4.30
N GLY A 28 -12.23 9.75 3.06
CA GLY A 28 -12.98 10.40 1.98
C GLY A 28 -12.26 11.61 1.37
N ARG A 29 -10.96 11.78 1.61
CA ARG A 29 -10.17 12.74 0.86
C ARG A 29 -9.99 12.28 -0.57
N ASN A 30 -10.07 13.23 -1.52
CA ASN A 30 -9.80 12.94 -2.92
C ASN A 30 -8.39 12.36 -3.09
N VAL A 31 -8.31 11.24 -3.77
CA VAL A 31 -7.08 10.66 -4.25
C VAL A 31 -6.93 11.06 -5.71
N PHE A 32 -5.84 11.69 -6.06
CA PHE A 32 -5.57 12.05 -7.45
C PHE A 32 -5.00 10.83 -8.19
N ASP A 33 -5.51 10.52 -9.37
CA ASP A 33 -5.06 9.37 -10.17
C ASP A 33 -3.55 9.38 -10.42
N SER A 34 -2.97 10.57 -10.62
CA SER A 34 -1.52 10.72 -10.77
C SER A 34 -0.75 10.27 -9.53
N ILE A 35 -1.27 10.57 -8.33
CA ILE A 35 -0.63 10.14 -7.06
C ILE A 35 -0.80 8.63 -6.87
N SER A 36 -1.99 8.07 -7.12
CA SER A 36 -2.21 6.63 -7.05
C SER A 36 -1.26 5.89 -7.97
N ARG A 37 -1.18 6.30 -9.23
CA ARG A 37 -0.28 5.68 -10.21
C ARG A 37 1.19 5.74 -9.76
N ILE A 38 1.68 6.89 -9.34
CA ILE A 38 3.06 7.04 -8.86
C ILE A 38 3.30 6.17 -7.62
N THR A 39 2.33 6.11 -6.70
CA THR A 39 2.45 5.26 -5.52
C THR A 39 2.53 3.79 -5.90
N ASP A 40 1.67 3.31 -6.80
CA ASP A 40 1.67 1.93 -7.26
C ASP A 40 2.98 1.59 -8.00
N GLU A 41 3.48 2.49 -8.85
CA GLU A 41 4.75 2.30 -9.58
C GLU A 41 5.99 2.29 -8.66
N LEU A 42 5.98 3.09 -7.59
CA LEU A 42 7.12 3.21 -6.68
C LEU A 42 7.05 2.28 -5.47
N PHE A 43 5.92 1.65 -5.22
CA PHE A 43 5.71 0.87 -4.01
C PHE A 43 6.61 -0.36 -3.89
N GLU A 44 7.07 -0.89 -5.02
CA GLU A 44 8.03 -2.00 -5.08
C GLU A 44 9.44 -1.60 -4.66
N ASN A 45 9.69 -0.30 -4.55
CA ASN A 45 11.02 0.21 -4.26
C ASN A 45 11.22 0.38 -2.76
N TYR A 46 12.34 -0.08 -2.26
CA TYR A 46 12.76 0.14 -0.89
C TYR A 46 14.24 0.48 -0.80
N LEU A 47 14.60 1.16 0.27
CA LEU A 47 15.99 1.57 0.51
C LEU A 47 16.67 0.58 1.47
N SER A 48 17.87 0.15 1.13
CA SER A 48 18.71 -0.67 2.00
C SER A 48 20.15 -0.17 2.02
N ARG A 49 20.94 -0.72 2.94
CA ARG A 49 22.40 -0.56 2.98
C ARG A 49 23.09 -1.85 2.53
N PRO A 50 24.41 -1.80 2.18
CA PRO A 50 25.19 -2.99 1.94
C PRO A 50 25.02 -3.98 3.10
N ASP A 51 24.91 -5.26 2.77
CA ASP A 51 24.85 -6.37 3.73
C ASP A 51 23.62 -6.37 4.67
N VAL A 52 22.69 -5.45 4.47
CA VAL A 52 21.43 -5.37 5.24
C VAL A 52 20.26 -5.63 4.30
N ARG A 53 19.61 -6.78 4.44
CA ARG A 53 18.42 -7.13 3.64
C ARG A 53 17.16 -6.37 4.03
N GLN A 54 17.11 -5.85 5.25
CA GLN A 54 15.95 -5.12 5.73
C GLN A 54 15.91 -3.69 5.20
N PRO A 55 14.74 -3.18 4.86
CA PRO A 55 14.56 -1.78 4.53
C PRO A 55 15.04 -0.86 5.65
N ILE A 56 15.72 0.22 5.31
CA ILE A 56 16.07 1.25 6.29
C ILE A 56 14.85 2.09 6.65
N LEU A 57 14.80 2.53 7.91
CA LEU A 57 13.76 3.47 8.34
C LEU A 57 14.09 4.87 7.84
N THR A 58 13.36 5.32 6.82
CA THR A 58 13.47 6.67 6.28
C THR A 58 12.52 7.61 7.02
N GLN A 59 13.06 8.50 7.82
CA GLN A 59 12.27 9.51 8.51
C GLN A 59 12.42 10.86 7.81
N TYR A 60 11.37 11.67 7.89
CA TYR A 60 11.35 13.01 7.31
C TYR A 60 10.65 14.02 8.21
N CYS A 61 10.88 15.29 7.94
CA CYS A 61 10.23 16.41 8.62
C CYS A 61 9.99 17.56 7.65
N ASP A 62 9.20 18.54 8.04
CA ASP A 62 8.95 19.74 7.23
C ASP A 62 10.25 20.50 6.89
N GLY A 63 11.12 20.71 7.86
CA GLY A 63 12.42 21.39 7.69
C GLY A 63 12.35 22.90 7.45
N ARG A 64 11.16 23.50 7.43
CA ARG A 64 10.93 24.93 7.25
C ARG A 64 10.29 25.57 8.48
N ARG A 65 9.24 24.98 9.00
CA ARG A 65 8.50 25.46 10.18
C ARG A 65 8.98 24.78 11.45
N VAL A 66 9.45 23.54 11.33
CA VAL A 66 9.95 22.72 12.44
C VAL A 66 11.31 22.19 12.06
N GLN A 67 12.32 22.48 12.89
CA GLN A 67 13.65 21.90 12.73
C GLN A 67 13.59 20.39 12.97
N CYS A 68 14.23 19.62 12.10
CA CYS A 68 14.37 18.18 12.31
C CYS A 68 15.19 17.92 13.56
N ARG A 69 14.68 17.08 14.46
CA ARG A 69 15.33 16.77 15.74
C ARG A 69 16.62 15.97 15.56
N ASN A 70 16.75 15.23 14.48
CA ASN A 70 17.88 14.34 14.24
C ASN A 70 18.53 14.63 12.87
N ARG A 71 19.85 14.52 12.81
CA ARG A 71 20.58 14.45 11.55
C ARG A 71 20.21 13.14 10.85
N GLY A 72 20.12 13.16 9.53
CA GLY A 72 19.74 11.99 8.72
C GLY A 72 18.24 11.84 8.48
N TRP A 73 17.46 12.85 8.81
CA TRP A 73 16.06 12.95 8.36
C TRP A 73 15.98 13.81 7.12
N MET A 74 15.24 13.32 6.13
CA MET A 74 14.97 14.10 4.94
C MET A 74 14.04 15.27 5.27
N THR A 75 14.40 16.47 4.82
CA THR A 75 13.51 17.61 4.94
C THR A 75 12.69 17.76 3.67
N GLN A 76 11.38 17.98 3.79
CA GLN A 76 10.50 18.15 2.63
C GLN A 76 10.97 19.33 1.74
N TRP A 77 11.26 20.47 2.36
CA TRP A 77 11.73 21.64 1.62
C TRP A 77 13.18 21.53 1.15
N GLY A 78 14.01 20.80 1.87
CA GLY A 78 15.38 20.52 1.44
C GLY A 78 15.42 19.60 0.23
N SER A 79 14.62 18.54 0.21
CA SER A 79 14.52 17.65 -0.95
C SER A 79 13.98 18.38 -2.17
N LYS A 80 12.98 19.24 -2.00
CA LYS A 80 12.48 20.12 -3.08
C LYS A 80 13.60 21.04 -3.59
N SER A 81 14.33 21.70 -2.70
CA SER A 81 15.42 22.62 -3.09
C SER A 81 16.54 21.91 -3.88
N LEU A 82 16.88 20.68 -3.50
CA LEU A 82 17.84 19.87 -4.26
C LEU A 82 17.27 19.47 -5.63
N GLY A 83 15.99 19.09 -5.69
CA GLY A 83 15.34 18.81 -6.97
C GLY A 83 15.29 20.02 -7.90
N ASP A 84 15.02 21.21 -7.37
CA ASP A 84 15.05 22.47 -8.13
C ASP A 84 16.48 22.80 -8.67
N GLN A 85 17.51 22.29 -8.03
CA GLN A 85 18.92 22.40 -8.44
C GLN A 85 19.33 21.28 -9.42
N GLY A 86 18.43 20.38 -9.80
CA GLY A 86 18.67 19.33 -10.78
C GLY A 86 19.23 18.02 -10.20
N TYR A 87 19.23 17.85 -8.87
CA TYR A 87 19.60 16.58 -8.27
C TYR A 87 18.58 15.52 -8.60
N SER A 88 19.05 14.34 -8.98
CA SER A 88 18.21 13.17 -9.20
C SER A 88 17.62 12.63 -7.88
N PRO A 89 16.52 11.86 -7.91
CA PRO A 89 15.93 11.27 -6.70
C PRO A 89 16.93 10.47 -5.86
N ILE A 90 17.80 9.68 -6.50
CA ILE A 90 18.80 8.87 -5.77
C ILE A 90 19.87 9.75 -5.10
N GLU A 91 20.28 10.83 -5.73
CA GLU A 91 21.23 11.77 -5.14
C GLU A 91 20.62 12.49 -3.94
N ILE A 92 19.35 12.90 -4.04
CA ILE A 92 18.60 13.49 -2.92
C ILE A 92 18.49 12.50 -1.75
N LEU A 93 18.11 11.26 -2.03
CA LEU A 93 18.02 10.25 -1.00
C LEU A 93 19.38 9.98 -0.33
N ARG A 94 20.46 9.90 -1.11
CA ARG A 94 21.81 9.73 -0.58
C ARG A 94 22.30 10.90 0.25
N TYR A 95 21.94 12.12 -0.14
CA TYR A 95 22.26 13.33 0.63
C TYR A 95 21.73 13.27 2.07
N PHE A 96 20.51 12.74 2.26
CA PHE A 96 19.89 12.68 3.58
C PHE A 96 20.18 11.38 4.34
N TYR A 97 20.23 10.24 3.64
CA TYR A 97 20.28 8.91 4.27
C TYR A 97 21.65 8.22 4.16
N GLY A 98 22.59 8.79 3.44
CA GLY A 98 23.96 8.30 3.29
C GLY A 98 24.29 7.77 1.89
N ASN A 99 25.55 7.94 1.48
CA ASN A 99 26.03 7.57 0.15
C ASN A 99 26.07 6.06 -0.10
N ASP A 100 26.06 5.27 0.95
CA ASP A 100 26.09 3.80 0.94
C ASP A 100 24.70 3.16 0.73
N MET A 101 23.69 3.98 0.53
CA MET A 101 22.31 3.56 0.36
C MET A 101 22.01 3.29 -1.11
N TYR A 102 21.20 2.25 -1.38
CA TYR A 102 20.64 1.99 -2.71
C TYR A 102 19.14 1.72 -2.68
N ILE A 103 18.53 1.91 -3.85
CA ILE A 103 17.15 1.53 -4.12
C ILE A 103 17.18 0.08 -4.60
N ASN A 104 16.35 -0.74 -3.97
CA ASN A 104 16.07 -2.10 -4.40
C ASN A 104 14.64 -2.16 -4.90
N VAL A 105 14.39 -3.08 -5.81
CA VAL A 105 13.05 -3.45 -6.27
C VAL A 105 12.72 -4.80 -5.63
N ALA A 106 11.58 -4.90 -4.98
CA ALA A 106 11.12 -6.18 -4.44
C ALA A 106 10.70 -7.10 -5.59
N GLU A 107 11.23 -8.31 -5.65
CA GLU A 107 10.90 -9.30 -6.69
C GLU A 107 9.44 -9.75 -6.62
N ALA A 108 8.86 -9.74 -5.44
CA ALA A 108 7.44 -9.98 -5.22
C ALA A 108 6.97 -9.17 -4.01
N ILE A 109 6.00 -8.31 -4.23
CA ILE A 109 5.22 -7.72 -3.15
C ILE A 109 3.94 -8.53 -3.05
N SER A 110 4.01 -9.63 -2.32
CA SER A 110 2.81 -10.36 -2.01
C SER A 110 2.08 -9.62 -0.88
N GLY A 111 0.83 -9.29 -1.11
CA GLY A 111 -0.11 -8.86 -0.08
C GLY A 111 -0.13 -7.45 0.36
N ILE A 112 0.37 -6.56 -0.41
CA ILE A 112 0.10 -5.15 -0.17
C ILE A 112 -1.22 -4.81 -0.85
N PRO A 113 -2.21 -4.32 -0.08
CA PRO A 113 -3.45 -3.85 -0.65
C PRO A 113 -3.14 -2.70 -1.60
N ALA A 114 -3.35 -2.89 -2.89
CA ALA A 114 -3.29 -1.78 -3.83
C ALA A 114 -4.38 -0.77 -3.49
N SER A 115 -4.08 0.49 -3.70
CA SER A 115 -5.05 1.55 -3.53
C SER A 115 -6.25 1.36 -4.45
N TRP A 116 -7.41 1.77 -3.98
CA TRP A 116 -8.62 1.85 -4.79
C TRP A 116 -8.34 2.60 -6.11
N PRO A 117 -8.71 2.02 -7.26
CA PRO A 117 -8.40 2.62 -8.57
C PRO A 117 -9.16 3.92 -8.87
N GLY A 118 -10.11 4.32 -8.01
CA GLY A 118 -10.92 5.51 -8.21
C GLY A 118 -12.21 5.28 -9.02
N TYR A 119 -12.45 4.05 -9.46
CA TYR A 119 -13.64 3.64 -10.22
C TYR A 119 -14.02 2.19 -9.90
N ASP A 120 -15.29 1.88 -10.12
CA ASP A 120 -15.83 0.54 -9.89
C ASP A 120 -15.34 -0.42 -10.97
N LEU A 121 -15.12 -1.70 -10.58
CA LEU A 121 -14.87 -2.77 -11.53
C LEU A 121 -16.14 -3.60 -11.70
N ASP A 122 -16.61 -3.71 -12.94
CA ASP A 122 -17.82 -4.43 -13.32
C ASP A 122 -17.60 -5.14 -14.66
N ILE A 123 -18.60 -5.84 -15.15
CA ILE A 123 -18.56 -6.54 -16.44
C ILE A 123 -18.09 -5.59 -17.55
N GLY A 124 -17.06 -6.06 -18.28
CA GLY A 124 -16.42 -5.30 -19.34
C GLY A 124 -15.17 -4.51 -18.89
N ALA A 125 -14.93 -4.36 -17.59
CA ALA A 125 -13.66 -3.84 -17.11
C ALA A 125 -12.52 -4.80 -17.43
N SER A 126 -11.33 -4.26 -17.68
CA SER A 126 -10.13 -5.09 -17.97
C SER A 126 -8.85 -4.41 -17.51
N GLY A 127 -7.80 -5.22 -17.35
CA GLY A 127 -6.46 -4.75 -16.99
C GLY A 127 -5.96 -5.29 -15.66
N ASN A 128 -4.85 -4.71 -15.20
CA ASN A 128 -4.11 -5.21 -14.03
C ASN A 128 -4.93 -5.18 -12.73
N LYS A 129 -5.80 -4.20 -12.55
CA LYS A 129 -6.65 -4.10 -11.34
C LYS A 129 -7.70 -5.21 -11.28
N VAL A 130 -8.24 -5.61 -12.43
CA VAL A 130 -9.14 -6.77 -12.52
C VAL A 130 -8.38 -8.05 -12.22
N ARG A 131 -7.23 -8.26 -12.85
CA ARG A 131 -6.37 -9.44 -12.58
C ARG A 131 -6.01 -9.55 -11.11
N GLN A 132 -5.63 -8.44 -10.48
CA GLN A 132 -5.32 -8.40 -9.05
C GLN A 132 -6.49 -8.88 -8.19
N ILE A 133 -7.70 -8.40 -8.45
CA ILE A 133 -8.91 -8.84 -7.71
C ILE A 133 -9.18 -10.32 -7.93
N GLN A 134 -9.02 -10.82 -9.14
CA GLN A 134 -9.17 -12.25 -9.46
C GLN A 134 -8.18 -13.12 -8.68
N GLU A 135 -6.89 -12.74 -8.66
CA GLU A 135 -5.84 -13.43 -7.90
C GLU A 135 -6.12 -13.39 -6.38
N GLN A 136 -6.57 -12.27 -5.87
CA GLN A 136 -6.92 -12.12 -4.46
C GLN A 136 -8.15 -12.96 -4.08
N LEU A 137 -9.20 -12.98 -4.90
CA LEU A 137 -10.36 -13.84 -4.69
C LEU A 137 -9.98 -15.32 -4.71
N ASN A 138 -9.09 -15.74 -5.60
CA ASN A 138 -8.59 -17.11 -5.66
C ASN A 138 -7.83 -17.49 -4.38
N THR A 139 -7.00 -16.60 -3.86
CA THR A 139 -6.32 -16.82 -2.56
C THR A 139 -7.31 -16.88 -1.41
N ILE A 140 -8.34 -16.02 -1.42
CA ILE A 140 -9.41 -16.03 -0.42
C ILE A 140 -10.20 -17.35 -0.51
N ALA A 141 -10.44 -17.87 -1.70
CA ALA A 141 -11.15 -19.12 -1.92
C ALA A 141 -10.48 -20.33 -1.25
N GLU A 142 -9.17 -20.31 -1.06
CA GLU A 142 -8.45 -21.37 -0.33
C GLU A 142 -8.93 -21.47 1.13
N ALA A 143 -9.22 -20.35 1.77
CA ALA A 143 -9.72 -20.29 3.15
C ALA A 143 -11.26 -20.27 3.21
N TYR A 144 -11.92 -19.79 2.17
CA TYR A 144 -13.37 -19.67 2.04
C TYR A 144 -13.86 -20.38 0.77
N PRO A 145 -13.95 -21.72 0.75
CA PRO A 145 -14.24 -22.50 -0.47
C PRO A 145 -15.60 -22.20 -1.13
N ALA A 146 -16.49 -21.48 -0.46
CA ALA A 146 -17.73 -21.00 -1.04
C ALA A 146 -17.53 -19.87 -2.07
N VAL A 147 -16.38 -19.17 -2.05
CA VAL A 147 -16.01 -18.19 -3.06
C VAL A 147 -15.50 -18.94 -4.29
N PRO A 148 -16.15 -18.81 -5.46
CA PRO A 148 -15.71 -19.52 -6.67
C PRO A 148 -14.34 -19.02 -7.13
N VAL A 149 -13.45 -19.96 -7.47
CA VAL A 149 -12.18 -19.68 -8.14
C VAL A 149 -12.46 -19.23 -9.59
N VAL A 150 -11.75 -18.22 -10.05
CA VAL A 150 -11.90 -17.63 -11.38
C VAL A 150 -10.56 -17.62 -12.13
N THR A 151 -10.62 -17.55 -13.46
CA THR A 151 -9.40 -17.34 -14.25
C THR A 151 -8.88 -15.92 -14.03
N ALA A 152 -7.62 -15.79 -13.63
CA ALA A 152 -6.98 -14.48 -13.42
C ALA A 152 -6.41 -13.93 -14.73
N ASP A 153 -7.29 -13.65 -15.69
CA ASP A 153 -6.98 -13.17 -17.05
C ASP A 153 -6.98 -11.63 -17.16
N GLY A 154 -7.48 -10.94 -16.13
CA GLY A 154 -7.63 -9.49 -16.14
C GLY A 154 -8.86 -9.01 -16.89
N ILE A 155 -9.84 -9.88 -17.18
CA ILE A 155 -11.11 -9.53 -17.82
C ILE A 155 -12.26 -9.75 -16.81
N TYR A 156 -13.01 -8.70 -16.52
CA TYR A 156 -14.15 -8.80 -15.62
C TYR A 156 -15.35 -9.35 -16.35
N GLY A 157 -15.45 -10.68 -16.35
CA GLY A 157 -16.56 -11.42 -16.97
C GLY A 157 -17.61 -11.86 -15.94
N PRO A 158 -18.65 -12.60 -16.41
CA PRO A 158 -19.72 -13.12 -15.54
C PRO A 158 -19.21 -14.02 -14.42
N GLU A 159 -18.15 -14.78 -14.62
CA GLU A 159 -17.54 -15.64 -13.59
C GLU A 159 -16.95 -14.79 -12.47
N THR A 160 -16.21 -13.73 -12.80
CA THR A 160 -15.66 -12.78 -11.83
C THR A 160 -16.78 -12.08 -11.07
N GLN A 161 -17.82 -11.62 -11.77
CA GLN A 161 -18.98 -11.00 -11.14
C GLN A 161 -19.67 -11.94 -10.14
N ASN A 162 -19.85 -13.21 -10.50
CA ASN A 162 -20.46 -14.19 -9.60
C ASN A 162 -19.57 -14.45 -8.37
N SER A 163 -18.26 -14.58 -8.55
CA SER A 163 -17.33 -14.74 -7.43
C SER A 163 -17.39 -13.54 -6.47
N VAL A 164 -17.41 -12.32 -6.99
CA VAL A 164 -17.54 -11.09 -6.21
C VAL A 164 -18.88 -11.07 -5.46
N ARG A 165 -19.98 -11.44 -6.11
CA ARG A 165 -21.33 -11.46 -5.47
C ARG A 165 -21.37 -12.45 -4.30
N ILE A 166 -20.76 -13.63 -4.46
CA ILE A 166 -20.68 -14.62 -3.38
C ILE A 166 -19.77 -14.12 -2.27
N PHE A 167 -18.63 -13.53 -2.60
CA PHE A 167 -17.78 -12.86 -1.61
C PHE A 167 -18.55 -11.81 -0.81
N GLN A 168 -19.26 -10.92 -1.48
CA GLN A 168 -20.10 -9.89 -0.84
C GLN A 168 -21.12 -10.50 0.11
N SER A 169 -21.77 -11.60 -0.30
CA SER A 169 -22.73 -12.33 0.55
C SER A 169 -22.07 -12.85 1.83
N ILE A 170 -20.89 -13.46 1.73
CA ILE A 170 -20.18 -14.05 2.88
C ILE A 170 -19.75 -12.98 3.87
N PHE A 171 -19.32 -11.81 3.37
CA PHE A 171 -18.75 -10.75 4.20
C PHE A 171 -19.72 -9.60 4.49
N GLY A 172 -21.03 -9.80 4.27
CA GLY A 172 -22.08 -8.86 4.68
C GLY A 172 -22.10 -7.54 3.91
N LEU A 173 -21.71 -7.58 2.64
CA LEU A 173 -21.79 -6.45 1.71
C LEU A 173 -23.03 -6.57 0.80
N ASP A 174 -23.39 -5.48 0.15
CA ASP A 174 -24.43 -5.47 -0.88
C ASP A 174 -24.01 -6.37 -2.07
N GLN A 175 -24.85 -7.35 -2.41
CA GLN A 175 -24.55 -8.41 -3.39
C GLN A 175 -24.72 -7.92 -4.84
N THR A 176 -24.03 -6.85 -5.19
CA THR A 176 -24.09 -6.22 -6.51
C THR A 176 -23.31 -6.99 -7.58
N GLY A 177 -22.27 -7.69 -7.16
CA GLY A 177 -21.28 -8.26 -8.06
C GLY A 177 -20.36 -7.21 -8.68
N ILE A 178 -20.35 -6.00 -8.14
CA ILE A 178 -19.48 -4.89 -8.55
C ILE A 178 -18.40 -4.72 -7.48
N VAL A 179 -17.16 -4.54 -7.89
CA VAL A 179 -16.09 -4.17 -6.94
C VAL A 179 -16.10 -2.64 -6.81
N ASP A 180 -16.96 -2.15 -5.96
CA ASP A 180 -17.02 -0.78 -5.50
C ASP A 180 -16.01 -0.52 -4.38
N TYR A 181 -15.93 0.72 -3.89
CA TYR A 181 -15.00 1.10 -2.84
C TYR A 181 -15.09 0.21 -1.57
N PRO A 182 -16.27 -0.06 -0.97
CA PRO A 182 -16.38 -0.96 0.16
C PRO A 182 -15.92 -2.38 -0.16
N THR A 183 -16.32 -2.92 -1.30
CA THR A 183 -15.95 -4.27 -1.74
C THR A 183 -14.45 -4.39 -1.98
N TRP A 184 -13.83 -3.40 -2.63
CA TRP A 184 -12.38 -3.36 -2.83
C TRP A 184 -11.63 -3.51 -1.51
N TYR A 185 -11.92 -2.66 -0.54
CA TYR A 185 -11.20 -2.69 0.74
C TYR A 185 -11.54 -3.92 1.58
N LYS A 186 -12.73 -4.49 1.46
CA LYS A 186 -13.05 -5.75 2.13
C LYS A 186 -12.28 -6.91 1.52
N ILE A 187 -12.12 -6.97 0.20
CA ILE A 187 -11.26 -7.97 -0.46
C ILE A 187 -9.81 -7.83 0.05
N GLN A 188 -9.27 -6.61 0.11
CA GLN A 188 -7.93 -6.37 0.62
C GLN A 188 -7.77 -6.84 2.08
N GLU A 189 -8.73 -6.50 2.96
CA GLU A 189 -8.73 -6.89 4.38
C GLU A 189 -8.67 -8.41 4.54
N ILE A 190 -9.56 -9.13 3.85
CA ILE A 190 -9.65 -10.58 3.94
C ILE A 190 -8.42 -11.24 3.31
N TYR A 191 -7.96 -10.75 2.16
CA TYR A 191 -6.75 -11.24 1.51
C TYR A 191 -5.52 -11.15 2.42
N VAL A 192 -5.30 -10.01 3.08
CA VAL A 192 -4.20 -9.84 4.05
C VAL A 192 -4.33 -10.83 5.20
N ALA A 193 -5.54 -11.06 5.69
CA ALA A 193 -5.79 -11.99 6.80
C ALA A 193 -5.49 -13.44 6.41
N VAL A 194 -5.93 -13.91 5.23
CA VAL A 194 -5.77 -15.31 4.81
C VAL A 194 -4.36 -15.62 4.29
N SER A 195 -3.72 -14.66 3.64
CA SER A 195 -2.38 -14.83 3.08
C SER A 195 -1.26 -14.74 4.12
N ARG A 196 -1.59 -14.38 5.37
CA ARG A 196 -0.64 -14.22 6.50
C ARG A 196 0.53 -13.28 6.24
N ILE A 197 0.38 -12.40 5.28
CA ILE A 197 1.43 -11.47 4.86
C ILE A 197 1.80 -10.48 5.97
N ALA A 198 0.86 -10.16 6.85
CA ALA A 198 1.10 -9.31 8.02
C ALA A 198 1.87 -10.03 9.15
N GLU A 199 1.99 -11.35 9.08
CA GLU A 199 2.79 -12.13 10.03
C GLU A 199 4.24 -12.17 9.56
N LEU A 200 5.01 -11.17 9.95
CA LEU A 200 6.47 -11.19 9.82
C LEU A 200 7.01 -12.36 10.65
N ARG A 201 7.47 -13.40 9.97
CA ARG A 201 8.26 -14.48 10.56
C ARG A 201 9.68 -14.01 10.86
#